data_0d0b622b7c2be4b5d459ea815f6b626a
#
_entry.id   0d0b622b7c2be4b5d459ea815f6b626a
#
_cell.length_a   1.000
_cell.length_b   1.000
_cell.length_c   1.000
_cell.angle_alpha   90.00
_cell.angle_beta   90.00
_cell.angle_gamma   90.00
#
_symmetry.space_group_name_H-M   'P 1'
#
loop_
_entity.id
_entity.type
_entity.pdbx_description
1 polymer ?
#
loop_
_entity_poly.entity_id
_entity_poly.type
_entity_poly.pdbx_seq_one_letter_code
_entity_poly.pdbx_strand_id
1 'polypeptide(L)'
;MFPIFTVVFVLSLLFAGRIAYLRKKEAREDSEFWEREKAANLTPKRDITNLPYINIPIDKFPFDSCSLPAEEADIEMLRSLSGQKILNLVGKTNTDLKEAYGPQNLPELQACGDRFDQLETALLHLGQSRISAEDYPSALRFLEYAAGIRSDISTVYTALGDCYAALGQPRKIKTLISTVPSANLMLENKVLD
;
A
#
# COMPACT_ATOMS: atom_id res chain seq x y z
N MET A 1 -22.16 -50.10 -21.02
CA MET A 1 -22.77 -48.81 -20.67
C MET A 1 -22.74 -48.48 -19.16
N PHE A 2 -22.71 -49.47 -18.28
CA PHE A 2 -22.66 -49.26 -16.81
C PHE A 2 -21.42 -48.51 -16.26
N PRO A 3 -20.19 -48.65 -16.78
CA PRO A 3 -19.02 -48.03 -16.14
C PRO A 3 -19.04 -46.49 -16.17
N ILE A 4 -19.62 -45.88 -17.21
CA ILE A 4 -19.63 -44.40 -17.34
C ILE A 4 -20.54 -43.78 -16.28
N PHE A 5 -21.73 -44.36 -16.05
CA PHE A 5 -22.66 -43.85 -15.02
C PHE A 5 -22.05 -43.98 -13.62
N THR A 6 -21.34 -45.06 -13.33
CA THR A 6 -20.67 -45.28 -12.05
C THR A 6 -19.56 -44.22 -11.83
N VAL A 7 -18.75 -43.95 -12.85
CA VAL A 7 -17.72 -42.93 -12.79
C VAL A 7 -18.32 -41.54 -12.56
N VAL A 8 -19.37 -41.16 -13.29
CA VAL A 8 -20.04 -39.88 -13.14
C VAL A 8 -20.66 -39.75 -11.73
N PHE A 9 -21.27 -40.83 -11.22
CA PHE A 9 -21.85 -40.85 -9.87
C PHE A 9 -20.79 -40.67 -8.79
N VAL A 10 -19.65 -41.37 -8.88
CA VAL A 10 -18.51 -41.22 -7.94
C VAL A 10 -17.96 -39.81 -7.98
N LEU A 11 -17.74 -39.25 -9.19
CA LEU A 11 -17.25 -37.88 -9.36
C LEU A 11 -18.23 -36.87 -8.76
N SER A 12 -19.55 -37.08 -8.94
CA SER A 12 -20.58 -36.21 -8.34
C SER A 12 -20.55 -36.23 -6.82
N LEU A 13 -20.35 -37.42 -6.21
CA LEU A 13 -20.23 -37.57 -4.76
C LEU A 13 -18.95 -36.88 -4.23
N LEU A 14 -17.81 -37.06 -4.92
CA LEU A 14 -16.56 -36.37 -4.56
C LEU A 14 -16.69 -34.85 -4.67
N PHE A 15 -17.36 -34.38 -5.71
CA PHE A 15 -17.61 -32.95 -5.90
C PHE A 15 -18.54 -32.37 -4.83
N ALA A 16 -19.64 -33.10 -4.52
CA ALA A 16 -20.56 -32.71 -3.45
C ALA A 16 -19.85 -32.68 -2.07
N GLY A 17 -19.03 -33.69 -1.78
CA GLY A 17 -18.21 -33.72 -0.56
C GLY A 17 -17.21 -32.53 -0.50
N ARG A 18 -16.58 -32.19 -1.63
CA ARG A 18 -15.68 -31.04 -1.73
C ARG A 18 -16.40 -29.72 -1.46
N ILE A 19 -17.59 -29.54 -2.06
CA ILE A 19 -18.42 -28.35 -1.82
C ILE A 19 -18.85 -28.27 -0.34
N ALA A 20 -19.31 -29.36 0.25
CA ALA A 20 -19.70 -29.37 1.66
C ALA A 20 -18.53 -29.03 2.59
N TYR A 21 -17.33 -29.56 2.30
CA TYR A 21 -16.12 -29.21 3.03
C TYR A 21 -15.77 -27.72 2.93
N LEU A 22 -15.79 -27.16 1.70
CA LEU A 22 -15.50 -25.73 1.47
C LEU A 22 -16.48 -24.83 2.19
N ARG A 23 -17.79 -25.11 2.10
CA ARG A 23 -18.84 -24.36 2.81
C ARG A 23 -18.65 -24.39 4.34
N LYS A 24 -18.26 -25.56 4.89
CA LYS A 24 -17.99 -25.67 6.33
C LYS A 24 -16.75 -24.88 6.74
N LYS A 25 -15.72 -24.85 5.89
CA LYS A 25 -14.51 -24.05 6.10
C LYS A 25 -14.82 -22.55 6.08
N GLU A 26 -15.54 -22.09 5.05
CA GLU A 26 -15.99 -20.69 4.92
C GLU A 26 -16.83 -20.26 6.14
N ALA A 27 -17.83 -21.06 6.53
CA ALA A 27 -18.67 -20.73 7.67
C ALA A 27 -17.88 -20.64 9.01
N ARG A 28 -16.79 -21.40 9.14
CA ARG A 28 -15.92 -21.29 10.31
C ARG A 28 -15.08 -20.02 10.25
N GLU A 29 -14.47 -19.72 9.11
CA GLU A 29 -13.69 -18.51 8.89
C GLU A 29 -14.53 -17.25 9.11
N ASP A 30 -15.79 -17.24 8.62
CA ASP A 30 -16.76 -16.19 8.87
C ASP A 30 -17.07 -16.02 10.36
N SER A 31 -17.29 -17.14 11.07
CA SER A 31 -17.58 -17.11 12.51
C SER A 31 -16.39 -16.54 13.30
N GLU A 32 -15.17 -17.01 13.01
CA GLU A 32 -13.94 -16.53 13.63
C GLU A 32 -13.72 -15.02 13.36
N PHE A 33 -14.00 -14.58 12.12
CA PHE A 33 -13.94 -13.17 11.76
C PHE A 33 -14.94 -12.32 12.56
N TRP A 34 -16.21 -12.75 12.65
CA TRP A 34 -17.23 -12.00 13.37
C TRP A 34 -17.01 -11.98 14.88
N GLU A 35 -16.46 -13.05 15.45
CA GLU A 35 -16.07 -13.07 16.87
C GLU A 35 -14.93 -12.07 17.14
N ARG A 36 -13.91 -12.05 16.26
CA ARG A 36 -12.83 -11.10 16.33
C ARG A 36 -13.32 -9.65 16.18
N GLU A 37 -14.19 -9.39 15.22
CA GLU A 37 -14.78 -8.07 14.98
C GLU A 37 -15.60 -7.57 16.19
N LYS A 38 -16.38 -8.45 16.82
CA LYS A 38 -17.10 -8.13 18.05
C LYS A 38 -16.15 -7.78 19.19
N ALA A 39 -15.09 -8.55 19.37
CA ALA A 39 -14.10 -8.28 20.40
C ALA A 39 -13.38 -6.94 20.15
N ALA A 40 -13.00 -6.67 18.89
CA ALA A 40 -12.38 -5.42 18.49
C ALA A 40 -13.27 -4.19 18.77
N ASN A 41 -14.57 -4.31 18.57
CA ASN A 41 -15.54 -3.24 18.84
C ASN A 41 -15.72 -2.95 20.35
N LEU A 42 -15.28 -3.84 21.24
CA LEU A 42 -15.29 -3.65 22.69
C LEU A 42 -13.97 -3.09 23.22
N THR A 43 -12.96 -2.93 22.36
CA THR A 43 -11.65 -2.38 22.76
C THR A 43 -11.80 -0.94 23.25
N PRO A 44 -11.27 -0.59 24.43
CA PRO A 44 -11.33 0.77 24.93
C PRO A 44 -10.49 1.70 24.04
N LYS A 45 -10.90 2.98 23.97
CA LYS A 45 -10.15 4.02 23.26
C LYS A 45 -8.74 4.14 23.84
N ARG A 46 -7.73 4.09 22.97
CA ARG A 46 -6.32 4.32 23.32
C ARG A 46 -5.84 5.65 22.75
N ASP A 47 -4.79 6.16 23.34
CA ASP A 47 -4.13 7.38 22.85
C ASP A 47 -3.41 7.10 21.53
N ILE A 48 -3.66 7.96 20.53
CA ILE A 48 -3.04 7.94 19.21
C ILE A 48 -2.16 9.16 18.95
N THR A 49 -1.90 9.99 19.98
CA THR A 49 -1.15 11.24 19.81
C THR A 49 0.30 11.02 19.38
N ASN A 50 0.94 9.94 19.86
CA ASN A 50 2.36 9.66 19.66
C ASN A 50 2.62 8.56 18.62
N LEU A 51 1.73 8.39 17.63
CA LEU A 51 1.99 7.47 16.54
C LEU A 51 3.08 8.01 15.60
N PRO A 52 3.73 7.15 14.81
CA PRO A 52 4.79 7.55 13.88
C PRO A 52 4.24 8.30 12.68
N TYR A 53 3.70 9.50 12.93
CA TYR A 53 3.17 10.37 11.88
C TYR A 53 4.26 10.79 10.91
N ILE A 54 3.93 10.77 9.62
CA ILE A 54 4.81 11.20 8.54
C ILE A 54 4.80 12.71 8.46
N ASN A 55 5.99 13.32 8.46
CA ASN A 55 6.17 14.75 8.26
C ASN A 55 6.74 15.00 6.85
N ILE A 56 6.02 15.74 6.03
CA ILE A 56 6.41 16.04 4.64
C ILE A 56 7.43 17.18 4.64
N PRO A 57 8.67 16.96 4.19
CA PRO A 57 9.69 18.00 4.11
C PRO A 57 9.51 18.85 2.85
N ILE A 58 8.48 19.69 2.81
CA ILE A 58 8.09 20.49 1.63
C ILE A 58 9.26 21.26 1.04
N ASP A 59 10.13 21.84 1.89
CA ASP A 59 11.27 22.66 1.46
C ASP A 59 12.39 21.86 0.76
N LYS A 60 12.31 20.52 0.82
CA LYS A 60 13.32 19.64 0.20
C LYS A 60 12.93 19.18 -1.21
N PHE A 61 11.71 19.43 -1.63
CA PHE A 61 11.25 19.06 -2.95
C PHE A 61 11.58 20.12 -4.00
N PRO A 62 12.00 19.70 -5.20
CA PRO A 62 12.41 20.60 -6.27
C PRO A 62 11.22 21.14 -7.06
N PHE A 63 10.28 21.83 -6.39
CA PHE A 63 9.09 22.38 -7.05
C PHE A 63 9.40 23.40 -8.14
N ASP A 64 10.53 24.09 -8.03
CA ASP A 64 10.96 25.06 -9.06
C ASP A 64 11.23 24.41 -10.42
N SER A 65 11.55 23.12 -10.44
CA SER A 65 11.70 22.35 -11.68
C SER A 65 10.36 21.88 -12.29
N CYS A 66 9.27 21.98 -11.52
CA CYS A 66 7.93 21.57 -11.91
C CYS A 66 7.20 22.77 -12.55
N SER A 67 7.01 22.72 -13.85
CA SER A 67 6.40 23.83 -14.63
C SER A 67 5.18 23.42 -15.45
N LEU A 68 4.78 22.16 -15.40
CA LEU A 68 3.63 21.65 -16.14
C LEU A 68 2.34 21.88 -15.38
N PRO A 69 1.25 22.32 -16.04
CA PRO A 69 -0.05 22.51 -15.36
C PRO A 69 -0.57 21.24 -14.64
N ALA A 70 -0.24 20.05 -15.14
CA ALA A 70 -0.62 18.79 -14.51
C ALA A 70 0.07 18.56 -13.15
N GLU A 71 1.24 19.18 -12.92
CA GLU A 71 2.00 19.05 -11.66
C GLU A 71 1.48 19.97 -10.56
N GLU A 72 0.81 21.06 -10.93
CA GLU A 72 0.35 22.07 -9.98
C GLU A 72 -0.64 21.50 -8.96
N ALA A 73 -1.56 20.63 -9.41
CA ALA A 73 -2.50 19.95 -8.53
C ALA A 73 -1.82 19.03 -7.51
N ASP A 74 -0.80 18.28 -7.95
CA ASP A 74 -0.05 17.39 -7.05
C ASP A 74 0.83 18.18 -6.07
N ILE A 75 1.41 19.30 -6.50
CA ILE A 75 2.17 20.22 -5.64
C ILE A 75 1.25 20.83 -4.57
N GLU A 76 0.07 21.29 -4.97
CA GLU A 76 -0.92 21.84 -4.05
C GLU A 76 -1.40 20.77 -3.06
N MET A 77 -1.61 19.54 -3.53
CA MET A 77 -1.92 18.39 -2.67
C MET A 77 -0.84 18.20 -1.62
N LEU A 78 0.45 18.12 -2.00
CA LEU A 78 1.57 17.97 -1.05
C LEU A 78 1.62 19.13 -0.03
N ARG A 79 1.39 20.36 -0.47
CA ARG A 79 1.35 21.52 0.42
C ARG A 79 0.16 21.45 1.39
N SER A 80 -1.01 21.02 0.93
CA SER A 80 -2.20 20.89 1.76
C SER A 80 -2.07 19.80 2.81
N LEU A 81 -1.35 18.72 2.49
CA LEU A 81 -1.06 17.60 3.39
C LEU A 81 0.02 17.93 4.42
N SER A 82 0.84 18.95 4.15
CA SER A 82 1.91 19.36 5.06
C SER A 82 1.32 19.84 6.39
N GLY A 83 1.86 19.32 7.48
CA GLY A 83 1.38 19.63 8.85
C GLY A 83 0.14 18.84 9.27
N GLN A 84 -0.45 18.00 8.39
CA GLN A 84 -1.53 17.10 8.76
C GLN A 84 -0.97 15.78 9.33
N LYS A 85 -1.82 15.08 10.11
CA LYS A 85 -1.50 13.74 10.59
C LYS A 85 -1.63 12.73 9.45
N ILE A 86 -0.54 12.09 9.08
CA ILE A 86 -0.46 11.09 8.01
C ILE A 86 0.16 9.82 8.58
N LEU A 87 -0.43 8.67 8.32
CA LEU A 87 0.07 7.38 8.78
C LEU A 87 0.08 6.38 7.63
N ASN A 88 1.18 5.65 7.51
CA ASN A 88 1.22 4.47 6.67
C ASN A 88 0.51 3.32 7.41
N LEU A 89 -0.69 2.98 6.96
CA LEU A 89 -1.51 1.89 7.49
C LEU A 89 -1.58 0.70 6.53
N VAL A 90 -0.69 0.64 5.56
CA VAL A 90 -0.62 -0.46 4.59
C VAL A 90 -0.55 -1.82 5.30
N GLY A 91 -1.38 -2.76 4.86
CA GLY A 91 -1.48 -4.09 5.44
C GLY A 91 -2.23 -4.17 6.78
N LYS A 92 -2.85 -3.08 7.23
CA LYS A 92 -3.72 -3.06 8.41
C LYS A 92 -5.20 -3.07 8.01
N THR A 93 -5.95 -3.99 8.58
CA THR A 93 -7.41 -4.00 8.43
C THR A 93 -8.08 -3.09 9.45
N ASN A 94 -9.34 -2.73 9.22
CA ASN A 94 -10.12 -1.97 10.18
C ASN A 94 -10.24 -2.70 11.53
N THR A 95 -10.32 -4.03 11.51
CA THR A 95 -10.34 -4.85 12.72
C THR A 95 -9.02 -4.74 13.49
N ASP A 96 -7.87 -4.78 12.79
CA ASP A 96 -6.55 -4.57 13.40
C ASP A 96 -6.45 -3.20 14.08
N LEU A 97 -6.95 -2.16 13.42
CA LEU A 97 -6.94 -0.80 13.96
C LEU A 97 -7.85 -0.65 15.18
N LYS A 98 -9.03 -1.28 15.17
CA LYS A 98 -9.93 -1.31 16.32
C LYS A 98 -9.32 -2.05 17.51
N GLU A 99 -8.70 -3.22 17.28
CA GLU A 99 -8.00 -3.99 18.32
C GLU A 99 -6.83 -3.21 18.92
N ALA A 100 -6.09 -2.50 18.07
CA ALA A 100 -4.92 -1.75 18.53
C ALA A 100 -5.28 -0.45 19.25
N TYR A 101 -6.30 0.28 18.79
CA TYR A 101 -6.53 1.67 19.20
C TYR A 101 -7.96 1.98 19.66
N GLY A 102 -8.87 1.03 19.56
CA GLY A 102 -10.30 1.19 19.85
C GLY A 102 -11.10 1.74 18.67
N PRO A 103 -12.38 1.32 18.54
CA PRO A 103 -13.25 1.68 17.42
C PRO A 103 -13.51 3.20 17.32
N GLN A 104 -13.41 3.94 18.42
CA GLN A 104 -13.61 5.39 18.46
C GLN A 104 -12.52 6.17 17.71
N ASN A 105 -11.32 5.57 17.53
CA ASN A 105 -10.22 6.17 16.80
C ASN A 105 -10.24 5.82 15.30
N LEU A 106 -11.05 4.85 14.89
CA LEU A 106 -11.06 4.35 13.52
C LEU A 106 -11.26 5.45 12.46
N PRO A 107 -12.22 6.40 12.61
CA PRO A 107 -12.40 7.45 11.62
C PRO A 107 -11.17 8.36 11.46
N GLU A 108 -10.50 8.70 12.57
CA GLU A 108 -9.28 9.53 12.54
C GLU A 108 -8.13 8.77 11.90
N LEU A 109 -7.96 7.48 12.22
CA LEU A 109 -6.92 6.63 11.63
C LEU A 109 -7.15 6.41 10.13
N GLN A 110 -8.39 6.16 9.70
CA GLN A 110 -8.73 6.05 8.29
C GLN A 110 -8.39 7.35 7.54
N ALA A 111 -8.78 8.50 8.07
CA ALA A 111 -8.42 9.78 7.47
C ALA A 111 -6.89 10.00 7.40
N CYS A 112 -6.10 9.46 8.34
CA CYS A 112 -4.64 9.49 8.25
C CYS A 112 -4.10 8.56 7.16
N GLY A 113 -4.73 7.40 6.94
CA GLY A 113 -4.42 6.48 5.84
C GLY A 113 -4.78 7.09 4.49
N ASP A 114 -5.98 7.64 4.33
CA ASP A 114 -6.41 8.29 3.08
C ASP A 114 -5.44 9.42 2.65
N ARG A 115 -4.89 10.15 3.63
CA ARG A 115 -3.85 11.16 3.36
C ARG A 115 -2.54 10.55 2.95
N PHE A 116 -2.20 9.35 3.45
CA PHE A 116 -1.03 8.62 3.00
C PHE A 116 -1.17 8.20 1.53
N ASP A 117 -2.32 7.68 1.13
CA ASP A 117 -2.60 7.28 -0.25
C ASP A 117 -2.53 8.49 -1.21
N GLN A 118 -3.04 9.66 -0.78
CA GLN A 118 -2.92 10.91 -1.53
C GLN A 118 -1.46 11.37 -1.65
N LEU A 119 -0.69 11.27 -0.56
CA LEU A 119 0.73 11.64 -0.51
C LEU A 119 1.56 10.80 -1.49
N GLU A 120 1.45 9.47 -1.42
CA GLU A 120 2.26 8.59 -2.26
C GLU A 120 1.87 8.70 -3.74
N THR A 121 0.58 8.91 -4.05
CA THR A 121 0.08 9.13 -5.41
C THR A 121 0.65 10.43 -5.99
N ALA A 122 0.60 11.54 -5.26
CA ALA A 122 1.15 12.82 -5.70
C ALA A 122 2.68 12.75 -5.92
N LEU A 123 3.40 12.07 -5.02
CA LEU A 123 4.85 11.86 -5.17
C LEU A 123 5.19 11.03 -6.41
N LEU A 124 4.42 9.99 -6.69
CA LEU A 124 4.60 9.16 -7.88
C LEU A 124 4.35 9.96 -9.17
N HIS A 125 3.24 10.72 -9.24
CA HIS A 125 2.91 11.52 -10.41
C HIS A 125 3.99 12.56 -10.69
N LEU A 126 4.46 13.30 -9.67
CA LEU A 126 5.56 14.26 -9.82
C LEU A 126 6.85 13.57 -10.27
N GLY A 127 7.18 12.42 -9.68
CA GLY A 127 8.34 11.63 -10.09
C GLY A 127 8.26 11.20 -11.57
N GLN A 128 7.14 10.66 -12.00
CA GLN A 128 6.92 10.25 -13.40
C GLN A 128 6.93 11.43 -14.37
N SER A 129 6.35 12.56 -13.99
CA SER A 129 6.41 13.79 -14.80
C SER A 129 7.84 14.24 -15.02
N ARG A 130 8.68 14.21 -13.97
CA ARG A 130 10.11 14.56 -14.09
C ARG A 130 10.91 13.55 -14.92
N ILE A 131 10.59 12.24 -14.83
CA ILE A 131 11.18 11.24 -15.73
C ILE A 131 10.83 11.56 -17.19
N SER A 132 9.57 11.89 -17.46
CA SER A 132 9.10 12.23 -18.81
C SER A 132 9.80 13.50 -19.37
N ALA A 133 10.22 14.40 -18.50
CA ALA A 133 11.02 15.58 -18.83
C ALA A 133 12.53 15.32 -18.83
N GLU A 134 12.97 14.06 -18.67
CA GLU A 134 14.39 13.66 -18.54
C GLU A 134 15.12 14.30 -17.34
N ASP A 135 14.38 14.90 -16.40
CA ASP A 135 14.91 15.49 -15.17
C ASP A 135 14.97 14.43 -14.05
N TYR A 136 15.85 13.43 -14.24
CA TYR A 136 16.06 12.34 -13.30
C TYR A 136 16.49 12.79 -11.89
N PRO A 137 17.33 13.84 -11.72
CA PRO A 137 17.68 14.32 -10.37
C PRO A 137 16.49 14.80 -9.56
N SER A 138 15.56 15.53 -10.18
CA SER A 138 14.31 15.97 -9.52
C SER A 138 13.36 14.82 -9.30
N ALA A 139 13.21 13.89 -10.25
CA ALA A 139 12.43 12.68 -10.11
C ALA A 139 12.84 11.87 -8.87
N LEU A 140 14.15 11.68 -8.67
CA LEU A 140 14.69 10.95 -7.53
C LEU A 140 14.24 11.54 -6.17
N ARG A 141 14.14 12.87 -6.06
CA ARG A 141 13.73 13.51 -4.80
C ARG A 141 12.32 13.09 -4.37
N PHE A 142 11.39 13.03 -5.30
CA PHE A 142 10.02 12.59 -5.03
C PHE A 142 9.96 11.09 -4.77
N LEU A 143 10.58 10.29 -5.64
CA LEU A 143 10.50 8.83 -5.57
C LEU A 143 11.29 8.24 -4.40
N GLU A 144 12.49 8.78 -4.07
CA GLU A 144 13.25 8.36 -2.89
C GLU A 144 12.49 8.65 -1.59
N TYR A 145 11.76 9.77 -1.55
CA TYR A 145 10.91 10.06 -0.40
C TYR A 145 9.72 9.10 -0.30
N ALA A 146 9.03 8.81 -1.42
CA ALA A 146 7.94 7.83 -1.47
C ALA A 146 8.41 6.44 -1.01
N ALA A 147 9.56 5.97 -1.50
CA ALA A 147 10.16 4.72 -1.04
C ALA A 147 10.55 4.76 0.45
N GLY A 148 11.06 5.90 0.93
CA GLY A 148 11.46 6.12 2.33
C GLY A 148 10.29 6.04 3.31
N ILE A 149 9.10 6.48 2.93
CA ILE A 149 7.85 6.32 3.71
C ILE A 149 7.19 4.96 3.51
N ARG A 150 7.83 4.04 2.78
CA ARG A 150 7.36 2.68 2.45
C ARG A 150 6.05 2.69 1.69
N SER A 151 6.00 3.42 0.57
CA SER A 151 4.89 3.32 -0.38
C SER A 151 4.68 1.86 -0.80
N ASP A 152 3.45 1.41 -0.92
CA ASP A 152 3.09 0.09 -1.43
C ASP A 152 2.84 0.08 -2.94
N ILE A 153 3.01 1.23 -3.60
CA ILE A 153 2.88 1.37 -5.04
C ILE A 153 4.14 0.82 -5.72
N SER A 154 4.05 -0.36 -6.33
CA SER A 154 5.19 -1.02 -7.01
C SER A 154 5.85 -0.13 -8.08
N THR A 155 5.07 0.73 -8.75
CA THR A 155 5.57 1.65 -9.77
C THR A 155 6.58 2.68 -9.21
N VAL A 156 6.52 3.03 -7.93
CA VAL A 156 7.51 3.90 -7.27
C VAL A 156 8.90 3.26 -7.36
N TYR A 157 9.01 1.97 -7.09
CA TYR A 157 10.28 1.24 -7.05
C TYR A 157 10.83 0.97 -8.45
N THR A 158 9.96 0.65 -9.43
CA THR A 158 10.40 0.50 -10.82
C THR A 158 10.88 1.83 -11.40
N ALA A 159 10.15 2.93 -11.17
CA ALA A 159 10.56 4.26 -11.60
C ALA A 159 11.87 4.73 -10.94
N LEU A 160 12.10 4.38 -9.66
CA LEU A 160 13.39 4.59 -8.99
C LEU A 160 14.52 3.81 -9.66
N GLY A 161 14.27 2.54 -10.01
CA GLY A 161 15.22 1.71 -10.73
C GLY A 161 15.64 2.35 -12.05
N ASP A 162 14.66 2.81 -12.84
CA ASP A 162 14.90 3.51 -14.11
C ASP A 162 15.73 4.79 -13.93
N CYS A 163 15.41 5.61 -12.92
CA CYS A 163 16.18 6.81 -12.60
C CYS A 163 17.63 6.47 -12.22
N TYR A 164 17.85 5.47 -11.38
CA TYR A 164 19.21 5.04 -11.01
C TYR A 164 19.98 4.48 -12.19
N ALA A 165 19.32 3.76 -13.10
CA ALA A 165 19.94 3.26 -14.34
C ALA A 165 20.34 4.42 -15.26
N ALA A 166 19.45 5.38 -15.51
CA ALA A 166 19.71 6.57 -16.32
C ALA A 166 20.87 7.41 -15.79
N LEU A 167 21.02 7.50 -14.46
CA LEU A 167 22.10 8.24 -13.80
C LEU A 167 23.35 7.41 -13.54
N GLY A 168 23.42 6.16 -14.00
CA GLY A 168 24.59 5.30 -13.84
C GLY A 168 24.90 4.94 -12.38
N GLN A 169 23.87 4.70 -11.54
CA GLN A 169 24.00 4.43 -10.10
C GLN A 169 23.67 2.95 -9.74
N PRO A 170 24.37 1.93 -10.27
CA PRO A 170 24.02 0.52 -10.09
C PRO A 170 24.06 0.04 -8.62
N ARG A 171 24.85 0.70 -7.76
CA ARG A 171 24.88 0.37 -6.33
C ARG A 171 23.55 0.67 -5.65
N LYS A 172 22.88 1.77 -6.03
CA LYS A 172 21.58 2.14 -5.48
C LYS A 172 20.47 1.17 -5.92
N ILE A 173 20.56 0.63 -7.15
CA ILE A 173 19.63 -0.41 -7.63
C ILE A 173 19.74 -1.66 -6.75
N LYS A 174 20.94 -2.12 -6.40
CA LYS A 174 21.11 -3.27 -5.50
C LYS A 174 20.51 -3.02 -4.12
N THR A 175 20.68 -1.82 -3.58
CA THR A 175 20.08 -1.43 -2.31
C THR A 175 18.57 -1.40 -2.41
N LEU A 176 18.02 -0.86 -3.51
CA LEU A 176 16.58 -0.81 -3.76
C LEU A 176 15.97 -2.22 -3.75
N ILE A 177 16.55 -3.17 -4.49
CA ILE A 177 16.10 -4.57 -4.53
C ILE A 177 16.03 -5.17 -3.12
N SER A 178 17.02 -4.88 -2.25
CA SER A 178 17.00 -5.38 -0.86
C SER A 178 15.94 -4.71 0.03
N THR A 179 15.40 -3.55 -0.38
CA THR A 179 14.41 -2.77 0.39
C THR A 179 12.97 -3.13 -0.01
N VAL A 180 12.75 -3.55 -1.27
CA VAL A 180 11.42 -3.88 -1.82
C VAL A 180 10.63 -4.87 -0.94
N PRO A 181 11.19 -6.00 -0.45
CA PRO A 181 10.45 -6.94 0.37
C PRO A 181 9.87 -6.32 1.66
N SER A 182 10.52 -5.28 2.20
CA SER A 182 10.08 -4.59 3.41
C SER A 182 8.97 -3.57 3.17
N ALA A 183 8.65 -3.25 1.92
CA ALA A 183 7.62 -2.29 1.54
C ALA A 183 6.21 -2.90 1.49
N ASN A 184 6.08 -4.22 1.71
CA ASN A 184 4.80 -4.93 1.74
C ASN A 184 3.99 -4.82 0.44
N LEU A 185 4.67 -4.92 -0.72
CA LEU A 185 4.08 -4.75 -2.04
C LEU A 185 3.19 -5.93 -2.44
N MET A 186 2.02 -5.66 -2.99
CA MET A 186 1.13 -6.70 -3.52
C MET A 186 1.70 -7.42 -4.75
N LEU A 187 2.61 -6.79 -5.50
CA LEU A 187 3.24 -7.30 -6.71
C LEU A 187 4.78 -7.28 -6.60
N GLU A 188 5.29 -7.73 -5.45
CA GLU A 188 6.72 -7.73 -5.15
C GLU A 188 7.57 -8.36 -6.29
N ASN A 189 7.16 -9.53 -6.79
CA ASN A 189 7.87 -10.23 -7.86
C ASN A 189 8.01 -9.39 -9.14
N LYS A 190 7.02 -8.54 -9.44
CA LYS A 190 7.06 -7.67 -10.63
C LYS A 190 8.08 -6.53 -10.52
N VAL A 191 8.48 -6.18 -9.31
CA VAL A 191 9.48 -5.13 -9.06
C VAL A 191 10.90 -5.72 -9.06
N LEU A 192 11.02 -7.00 -8.72
CA LEU A 192 12.31 -7.70 -8.60
C LEU A 192 12.81 -8.28 -9.93
N ASP A 193 11.95 -8.45 -10.94
CA ASP A 193 12.28 -8.87 -12.31
C ASP A 193 12.85 -7.69 -13.13
#